data_b3d319cacda4f762ac2986d456ad70ee
#
_entry.id   b3d319cacda4f762ac2986d456ad70ee
#
_cell.length_a   1.000
_cell.length_b   1.000
_cell.length_c   1.000
_cell.angle_alpha   90.00
_cell.angle_beta   90.00
_cell.angle_gamma   90.00
#
_symmetry.space_group_name_H-M   'P 1'
#
loop_
_entity.id
_entity.type
_entity.pdbx_description
1 polymer ?
#
loop_
_entity_poly.entity_id
_entity_poly.type
_entity_poly.pdbx_seq_one_letter_code
_entity_poly.pdbx_strand_id
1 'polypeptide(L)'
;MAGHTYTTSEKARRTRLLAKGAKGAYGDITAIERELDRLERTAADRYEREQRALARQVDQAKDELAAAKAAERAADRGERQAAKQARKDAEDRLRRAERAYR
;
A
#
# COMPACT_ATOMS: atom_id res chain seq x y z
N MET A 1 0.28 -10.89 -10.47
CA MET A 1 -1.19 -10.87 -10.31
C MET A 1 -1.63 -9.58 -9.64
N ALA A 2 -2.64 -8.93 -10.18
CA ALA A 2 -3.22 -7.77 -9.54
C ALA A 2 -4.00 -8.21 -8.28
N GLY A 3 -3.69 -7.59 -7.13
CA GLY A 3 -4.43 -7.81 -5.90
C GLY A 3 -5.68 -6.92 -5.84
N HIS A 4 -6.48 -7.15 -4.82
CA HIS A 4 -7.71 -6.41 -4.58
C HIS A 4 -7.77 -6.00 -3.11
N THR A 5 -8.13 -4.74 -2.85
CA THR A 5 -8.35 -4.25 -1.50
C THR A 5 -9.82 -3.89 -1.34
N TYR A 6 -10.54 -4.71 -0.57
CA TYR A 6 -11.95 -4.50 -0.26
C TYR A 6 -12.11 -3.86 1.11
N THR A 7 -13.02 -2.90 1.23
CA THR A 7 -13.46 -2.39 2.53
C THR A 7 -14.37 -3.43 3.19
N THR A 8 -14.63 -3.30 4.50
CA THR A 8 -15.52 -4.20 5.23
C THR A 8 -16.93 -4.22 4.63
N SER A 9 -17.46 -3.04 4.28
CA SER A 9 -18.78 -2.95 3.64
C SER A 9 -18.78 -3.55 2.24
N GLU A 10 -17.72 -3.41 1.48
CA GLU A 10 -17.57 -4.04 0.16
C GLU A 10 -17.52 -5.55 0.27
N LYS A 11 -16.81 -6.10 1.25
CA LYS A 11 -16.77 -7.54 1.52
C LYS A 11 -18.15 -8.09 1.84
N ALA A 12 -18.88 -7.40 2.70
CA ALA A 12 -20.25 -7.80 3.07
C ALA A 12 -21.18 -7.74 1.86
N ARG A 13 -21.08 -6.68 1.05
CA ARG A 13 -21.90 -6.53 -0.17
C ARG A 13 -21.58 -7.60 -1.19
N ARG A 14 -20.30 -7.89 -1.39
CA ARG A 14 -19.83 -8.94 -2.30
C ARG A 14 -20.38 -10.29 -1.89
N THR A 15 -20.32 -10.63 -0.61
CA THR A 15 -20.84 -11.87 -0.07
C THR A 15 -22.35 -12.00 -0.31
N ARG A 16 -23.11 -10.92 -0.09
CA ARG A 16 -24.54 -10.89 -0.33
C ARG A 16 -24.90 -11.09 -1.81
N LEU A 17 -24.13 -10.42 -2.70
CA LEU A 17 -24.35 -10.55 -4.15
C LEU A 17 -24.05 -11.97 -4.65
N LEU A 18 -22.98 -12.57 -4.16
CA LEU A 18 -22.63 -13.96 -4.50
C LEU A 18 -23.69 -14.93 -4.03
N ALA A 19 -24.18 -14.76 -2.79
CA ALA A 19 -25.25 -15.60 -2.24
C ALA A 19 -26.54 -15.45 -3.04
N LYS A 20 -26.89 -14.23 -3.43
CA LYS A 20 -28.08 -13.93 -4.23
C LYS A 20 -28.01 -14.56 -5.63
N GLY A 21 -26.83 -14.49 -6.26
CA GLY A 21 -26.59 -15.13 -7.55
C GLY A 21 -26.67 -16.65 -7.47
N ALA A 22 -26.12 -17.24 -6.40
CA ALA A 22 -26.11 -18.68 -6.18
C ALA A 22 -27.51 -19.26 -5.92
N LYS A 23 -28.40 -18.45 -5.37
CA LYS A 23 -29.82 -18.88 -5.13
C LYS A 23 -30.68 -18.89 -6.39
N GLY A 24 -30.10 -18.58 -7.55
CA GLY A 24 -30.82 -18.64 -8.82
C GLY A 24 -31.92 -17.60 -8.96
N ALA A 25 -31.62 -16.36 -8.57
CA ALA A 25 -32.53 -15.24 -8.81
C ALA A 25 -32.68 -15.03 -10.32
N TYR A 26 -33.71 -15.59 -10.90
CA TYR A 26 -34.00 -15.49 -12.32
C TYR A 26 -34.23 -14.03 -12.71
N GLY A 27 -33.48 -13.54 -13.68
CA GLY A 27 -33.71 -12.26 -14.29
C GLY A 27 -32.66 -11.19 -13.97
N ASP A 28 -31.95 -11.29 -12.81
CA ASP A 28 -31.01 -10.24 -12.38
C ASP A 28 -29.56 -10.68 -12.27
N ILE A 29 -29.20 -11.82 -12.87
CA ILE A 29 -27.82 -12.31 -12.87
C ILE A 29 -26.89 -11.28 -13.51
N THR A 30 -27.33 -10.66 -14.61
CA THR A 30 -26.53 -9.63 -15.31
C THR A 30 -26.28 -8.41 -14.42
N ALA A 31 -27.28 -7.96 -13.68
CA ALA A 31 -27.14 -6.83 -12.75
C ALA A 31 -26.20 -7.18 -11.60
N ILE A 32 -26.30 -8.39 -11.05
CA ILE A 32 -25.42 -8.89 -10.00
C ILE A 32 -23.98 -8.97 -10.50
N GLU A 33 -23.76 -9.51 -11.70
CA GLU A 33 -22.45 -9.59 -12.32
C GLU A 33 -21.82 -8.22 -12.55
N ARG A 34 -22.61 -7.24 -12.99
CA ARG A 34 -22.15 -5.84 -13.16
C ARG A 34 -21.74 -5.22 -11.84
N GLU A 35 -22.47 -5.45 -10.76
CA GLU A 35 -22.11 -4.95 -9.44
C GLU A 35 -20.86 -5.61 -8.91
N LEU A 36 -20.71 -6.92 -9.07
CA LEU A 36 -19.50 -7.64 -8.68
C LEU A 36 -18.28 -7.12 -9.44
N ASP A 37 -18.41 -6.94 -10.77
CA ASP A 37 -17.34 -6.40 -11.59
C ASP A 37 -16.95 -5.00 -11.16
N ARG A 38 -17.92 -4.16 -10.80
CA ARG A 38 -17.68 -2.81 -10.30
C ARG A 38 -16.93 -2.83 -8.97
N LEU A 39 -17.33 -3.71 -8.04
CA LEU A 39 -16.64 -3.89 -6.76
C LEU A 39 -15.21 -4.35 -6.98
N GLU A 40 -15.00 -5.33 -7.87
CA GLU A 40 -13.66 -5.84 -8.18
C GLU A 40 -12.76 -4.78 -8.79
N ARG A 41 -13.27 -3.99 -9.73
CA ARG A 41 -12.51 -2.88 -10.33
C ARG A 41 -12.11 -1.83 -9.31
N THR A 42 -13.05 -1.43 -8.46
CA THR A 42 -12.78 -0.45 -7.40
C THR A 42 -11.72 -0.97 -6.44
N ALA A 43 -11.83 -2.24 -6.04
CA ALA A 43 -10.87 -2.88 -5.15
C ALA A 43 -9.49 -3.03 -5.79
N ALA A 44 -9.43 -3.36 -7.08
CA ALA A 44 -8.19 -3.48 -7.84
C ALA A 44 -7.51 -2.10 -7.96
N ASP A 45 -8.26 -1.06 -8.28
CA ASP A 45 -7.73 0.30 -8.38
C ASP A 45 -7.20 0.80 -7.03
N ARG A 46 -7.91 0.49 -5.95
CA ARG A 46 -7.46 0.82 -4.59
C ARG A 46 -6.15 0.12 -4.26
N TYR A 47 -6.06 -1.17 -4.57
CA TYR A 47 -4.84 -1.94 -4.35
C TYR A 47 -3.66 -1.33 -5.10
N GLU A 48 -3.83 -0.99 -6.40
CA GLU A 48 -2.77 -0.37 -7.19
C GLU A 48 -2.32 0.96 -6.61
N ARG A 49 -3.27 1.81 -6.19
CA ARG A 49 -2.94 3.10 -5.56
C ARG A 49 -2.18 2.92 -4.27
N GLU A 50 -2.57 1.95 -3.44
CA GLU A 50 -1.85 1.62 -2.21
C GLU A 50 -0.44 1.14 -2.49
N GLN A 51 -0.27 0.27 -3.48
CA GLN A 51 1.04 -0.24 -3.85
C GLN A 51 1.95 0.86 -4.39
N ARG A 52 1.41 1.78 -5.19
CA ARG A 52 2.18 2.94 -5.67
C ARG A 52 2.57 3.87 -4.52
N ALA A 53 1.68 4.09 -3.57
CA ALA A 53 1.97 4.91 -2.40
C ALA A 53 3.08 4.29 -1.55
N LEU A 54 3.05 2.97 -1.33
CA LEU A 54 4.08 2.25 -0.60
C LEU A 54 5.42 2.28 -1.34
N ALA A 55 5.41 2.14 -2.66
CA ALA A 55 6.62 2.24 -3.48
C ALA A 55 7.24 3.65 -3.38
N ARG A 56 6.41 4.71 -3.39
CA ARG A 56 6.90 6.08 -3.20
C ARG A 56 7.51 6.28 -1.82
N GLN A 57 6.93 5.65 -0.79
CA GLN A 57 7.49 5.72 0.57
C GLN A 57 8.87 5.07 0.64
N VAL A 58 9.07 3.95 -0.05
CA VAL A 58 10.39 3.30 -0.14
C VAL A 58 11.39 4.21 -0.84
N ASP A 59 11.02 4.80 -1.98
CA ASP A 59 11.91 5.71 -2.72
C ASP A 59 12.27 6.94 -1.88
N GLN A 60 11.29 7.53 -1.20
CA GLN A 60 11.51 8.65 -0.30
C GLN A 60 12.45 8.29 0.84
N ALA A 61 12.28 7.11 1.44
CA ALA A 61 13.14 6.64 2.52
C ALA A 61 14.57 6.39 2.03
N LYS A 62 14.76 5.91 0.79
CA LYS A 62 16.07 5.76 0.16
C LYS A 62 16.76 7.11 -0.02
N ASP A 63 16.02 8.12 -0.49
CA ASP A 63 16.54 9.47 -0.67
C ASP A 63 16.93 10.08 0.67
N GLU A 64 16.12 9.90 1.71
CA GLU A 64 16.42 10.37 3.06
C GLU A 64 17.68 9.70 3.63
N LEU A 65 17.83 8.40 3.40
CA LEU A 65 19.02 7.67 3.83
C LEU A 65 20.28 8.18 3.10
N ALA A 66 20.19 8.40 1.79
CA ALA A 66 21.31 8.95 1.02
C ALA A 66 21.72 10.33 1.54
N ALA A 67 20.74 11.19 1.84
CA ALA A 67 20.98 12.50 2.43
C ALA A 67 21.62 12.40 3.83
N ALA A 68 21.14 11.48 4.67
CA ALA A 68 21.68 11.27 6.02
C ALA A 68 23.13 10.75 5.97
N LYS A 69 23.45 9.85 5.05
CA LYS A 69 24.82 9.37 4.84
C LYS A 69 25.75 10.49 4.38
N ALA A 70 25.29 11.33 3.48
CA ALA A 70 26.07 12.49 3.01
C ALA A 70 26.31 13.48 4.16
N ALA A 71 25.29 13.74 4.97
CA ALA A 71 25.40 14.62 6.13
C ALA A 71 26.40 14.06 7.16
N GLU A 72 26.37 12.74 7.40
CA GLU A 72 27.32 12.09 8.32
C GLU A 72 28.76 12.24 7.84
N ARG A 73 29.03 12.09 6.54
CA ARG A 73 30.33 12.26 5.96
C ARG A 73 30.87 13.70 6.05
N ALA A 74 29.94 14.67 5.96
CA ALA A 74 30.28 16.09 6.01
C ALA A 74 30.24 16.67 7.43
N ALA A 75 29.80 15.90 8.42
CA ALA A 75 29.60 16.40 9.78
C ALA A 75 30.92 16.76 10.50
N ASP A 76 30.90 17.87 11.19
CA ASP A 76 31.98 18.29 12.09
C ASP A 76 32.02 17.38 13.33
N ARG A 77 33.15 17.46 14.06
CA ARG A 77 33.35 16.65 15.25
C ARG A 77 32.23 16.78 16.28
N GLY A 78 31.67 17.99 16.46
CA GLY A 78 30.55 18.23 17.38
C GLY A 78 29.19 17.75 16.90
N GLU A 79 29.03 17.61 15.58
CA GLU A 79 27.79 17.20 14.95
C GLU A 79 27.73 15.70 14.58
N ARG A 80 28.87 15.03 14.67
CA ARG A 80 29.07 13.67 14.18
C ARG A 80 28.14 12.66 14.85
N GLN A 81 27.91 12.79 16.15
CA GLN A 81 27.03 11.87 16.89
C GLN A 81 25.56 12.02 16.46
N ALA A 82 25.11 13.26 16.31
CA ALA A 82 23.75 13.54 15.84
C ALA A 82 23.55 13.05 14.40
N ALA A 83 24.54 13.27 13.53
CA ALA A 83 24.50 12.82 12.15
C ALA A 83 24.47 11.28 12.04
N LYS A 84 25.23 10.59 12.89
CA LYS A 84 25.23 9.12 12.98
C LYS A 84 23.86 8.61 13.42
N GLN A 85 23.25 9.24 14.41
CA GLN A 85 21.91 8.86 14.87
C GLN A 85 20.87 9.10 13.79
N ALA A 86 20.93 10.23 13.08
CA ALA A 86 20.04 10.53 11.96
C ALA A 86 20.15 9.48 10.85
N ARG A 87 21.37 9.02 10.54
CA ARG A 87 21.58 7.95 9.58
C ARG A 87 20.94 6.64 10.02
N LYS A 88 21.11 6.26 11.29
CA LYS A 88 20.50 5.04 11.85
C LYS A 88 18.97 5.10 11.79
N ASP A 89 18.40 6.26 12.13
CA ASP A 89 16.96 6.47 12.07
C ASP A 89 16.43 6.37 10.63
N ALA A 90 17.18 6.91 9.67
CA ALA A 90 16.83 6.80 8.26
C ALA A 90 16.91 5.35 7.76
N GLU A 91 17.89 4.57 8.22
CA GLU A 91 17.98 3.14 7.92
C GLU A 91 16.77 2.37 8.45
N ASP A 92 16.33 2.69 9.66
CA ASP A 92 15.15 2.07 10.26
C ASP A 92 13.88 2.42 9.50
N ARG A 93 13.73 3.68 9.08
CA ARG A 93 12.59 4.10 8.25
C ARG A 93 12.55 3.37 6.92
N LEU A 94 13.69 3.19 6.29
CA LEU A 94 13.78 2.44 5.04
C LEU A 94 13.35 0.97 5.24
N ARG A 95 13.83 0.32 6.28
CA ARG A 95 13.44 -1.06 6.59
C ARG A 95 11.95 -1.20 6.81
N ARG A 96 11.33 -0.25 7.53
CA ARG A 96 9.88 -0.24 7.74
C ARG A 96 9.11 -0.06 6.44
N ALA A 97 9.56 0.86 5.59
CA ALA A 97 8.93 1.10 4.29
C ALA A 97 9.03 -0.13 3.39
N GLU A 98 10.16 -0.81 3.36
CA GLU A 98 10.36 -2.02 2.59
C GLU A 98 9.45 -3.17 3.07
N ARG A 99 9.28 -3.32 4.39
CA ARG A 99 8.38 -4.32 4.95
C ARG A 99 6.93 -4.05 4.57
N ALA A 100 6.53 -2.79 4.60
CA ALA A 100 5.16 -2.40 4.25
C ALA A 100 4.87 -2.64 2.76
N TYR A 101 5.89 -2.50 1.91
CA TYR A 101 5.76 -2.67 0.47
C TYR A 101 5.64 -4.13 0.02
N ARG A 102 6.09 -5.06 0.81
CA ARG A 102 6.07 -6.50 0.47
C ARG A 102 4.67 -7.09 0.28
#